data_4d45dd1b71ea9c47f2578bbb678e3af3
#
_entry.id   4d45dd1b71ea9c47f2578bbb678e3af3
#
_cell.length_a   1.000
_cell.length_b   1.000
_cell.length_c   1.000
_cell.angle_alpha   90.00
_cell.angle_beta   90.00
_cell.angle_gamma   90.00
#
_symmetry.space_group_name_H-M   'P 1'
#
loop_
_entity.id
_entity.type
_entity.pdbx_description
1 polymer ?
#
loop_
_entity_poly.entity_id
_entity_poly.type
_entity_poly.pdbx_seq_one_letter_code
_entity_poly.pdbx_strand_id
1 'polypeptide(L)'
;MMFTDLERTVVGDVWTSGALWDSVVYLCDACSGRAACSEDERRAGEYLLARFGGYGLQNVAAEPFEMTGWTRGGAVLSALVQGAPRDLPCLALPGSPAGELEAELVDVGMGTAAEYEQVGDAVRGKIVLADAAGPHRLEKYARACHAGALGFAVANTQPGMLMLTGSLSLGNGPAPIVGVGLAQETAQFLRRQTRQGALRARLSVGGASWPGVARNIVAELPGTDPAA
;
A
#
# COMPACT_ATOMS: atom_id res chain seq x y z
N MET A 1 -15.21 37.96 3.39
CA MET A 1 -15.45 37.63 1.98
C MET A 1 -16.91 37.24 1.84
N MET A 2 -17.68 37.86 0.93
CA MET A 2 -19.10 37.58 0.77
C MET A 2 -19.24 36.62 -0.41
N PHE A 3 -19.92 35.51 -0.23
CA PHE A 3 -20.16 34.53 -1.30
C PHE A 3 -21.07 35.16 -2.39
N THR A 4 -20.75 34.90 -3.64
CA THR A 4 -21.62 35.21 -4.78
C THR A 4 -22.89 34.32 -4.73
N ASP A 5 -23.92 34.69 -5.51
CA ASP A 5 -25.16 33.88 -5.55
C ASP A 5 -24.89 32.49 -6.15
N LEU A 6 -23.98 32.40 -7.14
CA LEU A 6 -23.55 31.12 -7.70
C LEU A 6 -22.89 30.22 -6.63
N GLU A 7 -21.96 30.77 -5.87
CA GLU A 7 -21.27 30.03 -4.80
C GLU A 7 -22.25 29.54 -3.73
N ARG A 8 -23.24 30.36 -3.38
CA ARG A 8 -24.30 29.97 -2.43
C ARG A 8 -25.13 28.81 -2.98
N THR A 9 -25.51 28.87 -4.27
CA THR A 9 -26.25 27.79 -4.93
C THR A 9 -25.46 26.50 -4.94
N VAL A 10 -24.18 26.54 -5.36
CA VAL A 10 -23.31 25.34 -5.37
C VAL A 10 -23.14 24.76 -3.98
N VAL A 11 -22.86 25.59 -2.97
CA VAL A 11 -22.73 25.12 -1.58
C VAL A 11 -24.05 24.53 -1.07
N GLY A 12 -25.19 25.17 -1.39
CA GLY A 12 -26.51 24.67 -1.02
C GLY A 12 -26.80 23.31 -1.63
N ASP A 13 -26.55 23.13 -2.91
CA ASP A 13 -26.76 21.87 -3.62
C ASP A 13 -25.86 20.76 -3.08
N VAL A 14 -24.57 21.03 -2.88
CA VAL A 14 -23.64 20.06 -2.30
C VAL A 14 -24.06 19.64 -0.90
N TRP A 15 -24.52 20.59 -0.07
CA TRP A 15 -24.92 20.32 1.31
C TRP A 15 -26.22 19.55 1.43
N THR A 16 -27.18 19.81 0.53
CA THR A 16 -28.52 19.20 0.57
C THR A 16 -28.66 17.95 -0.27
N SER A 17 -27.75 17.72 -1.23
CA SER A 17 -27.75 16.55 -2.10
C SER A 17 -27.22 15.30 -1.41
N GLY A 18 -27.94 14.18 -1.53
CA GLY A 18 -27.43 12.85 -1.14
C GLY A 18 -26.43 12.23 -2.13
N ALA A 19 -26.26 12.81 -3.33
CA ALA A 19 -25.54 12.20 -4.45
C ALA A 19 -24.06 11.92 -4.15
N LEU A 20 -23.41 12.78 -3.35
CA LEU A 20 -22.03 12.56 -2.91
C LEU A 20 -21.95 11.31 -2.03
N TRP A 21 -22.82 11.22 -1.02
CA TRP A 21 -22.84 10.09 -0.10
C TRP A 21 -23.19 8.77 -0.81
N ASP A 22 -24.20 8.80 -1.68
CA ASP A 22 -24.59 7.64 -2.49
C ASP A 22 -23.42 7.14 -3.34
N SER A 23 -22.61 8.06 -3.89
CA SER A 23 -21.43 7.70 -4.67
C SER A 23 -20.34 7.09 -3.79
N VAL A 24 -20.11 7.62 -2.59
CA VAL A 24 -19.16 7.04 -1.62
C VAL A 24 -19.60 5.63 -1.23
N VAL A 25 -20.89 5.45 -0.88
CA VAL A 25 -21.45 4.14 -0.51
C VAL A 25 -21.27 3.14 -1.65
N TYR A 26 -21.68 3.50 -2.87
CA TYR A 26 -21.52 2.61 -4.02
C TYR A 26 -20.06 2.21 -4.26
N LEU A 27 -19.14 3.18 -4.25
CA LEU A 27 -17.72 2.91 -4.47
C LEU A 27 -17.09 2.06 -3.35
N CYS A 28 -17.59 2.17 -2.11
CA CYS A 28 -17.10 1.37 -0.99
C CYS A 28 -17.70 -0.04 -0.98
N ASP A 29 -19.00 -0.17 -1.25
CA ASP A 29 -19.72 -1.44 -1.08
C ASP A 29 -19.66 -2.31 -2.33
N ALA A 30 -19.81 -1.71 -3.54
CA ALA A 30 -19.81 -2.43 -4.80
C ALA A 30 -18.43 -2.56 -5.46
N CYS A 31 -17.47 -1.70 -5.10
CA CYS A 31 -16.14 -1.65 -5.72
C CYS A 31 -15.04 -1.65 -4.64
N SER A 32 -15.10 -2.55 -3.67
CA SER A 32 -14.35 -2.47 -2.41
C SER A 32 -12.82 -2.40 -2.58
N GLY A 33 -12.26 -3.16 -3.49
CA GLY A 33 -10.80 -3.30 -3.65
C GLY A 33 -10.14 -2.24 -4.52
N ARG A 34 -10.78 -1.76 -5.53
CA ARG A 34 -10.38 -0.78 -6.58
C ARG A 34 -8.87 -0.69 -6.85
N ALA A 35 -8.15 -1.79 -6.67
CA ALA A 35 -6.74 -1.82 -7.05
C ALA A 35 -6.64 -1.63 -8.56
N ALA A 36 -5.66 -0.85 -9.00
CA ALA A 36 -5.45 -0.62 -10.42
C ALA A 36 -5.35 -1.93 -11.21
N CYS A 37 -5.93 -1.99 -12.40
CA CYS A 37 -6.08 -3.17 -13.25
C CYS A 37 -7.00 -4.28 -12.69
N SER A 38 -7.77 -4.01 -11.63
CA SER A 38 -8.74 -4.96 -11.09
C SER A 38 -10.13 -4.79 -11.72
N GLU A 39 -10.97 -5.81 -11.55
CA GLU A 39 -12.38 -5.75 -11.95
C GLU A 39 -13.15 -4.67 -11.16
N ASP A 40 -12.80 -4.46 -9.89
CA ASP A 40 -13.39 -3.41 -9.07
C ASP A 40 -13.01 -2.00 -9.53
N GLU A 41 -11.77 -1.80 -10.02
CA GLU A 41 -11.37 -0.54 -10.65
C GLU A 41 -12.18 -0.31 -11.94
N ARG A 42 -12.35 -1.33 -12.79
CA ARG A 42 -13.17 -1.24 -13.99
C ARG A 42 -14.61 -0.88 -13.68
N ARG A 43 -15.23 -1.54 -12.71
CA ARG A 43 -16.61 -1.27 -12.26
C ARG A 43 -16.76 0.15 -11.70
N ALA A 44 -15.79 0.60 -10.92
CA ALA A 44 -15.77 1.98 -10.42
C ALA A 44 -15.66 2.99 -11.56
N GLY A 45 -14.84 2.71 -12.57
CA GLY A 45 -14.73 3.54 -13.78
C GLY A 45 -16.04 3.62 -14.56
N GLU A 46 -16.74 2.52 -14.75
CA GLU A 46 -18.05 2.49 -15.41
C GLU A 46 -19.10 3.31 -14.64
N TYR A 47 -19.10 3.20 -13.32
CA TYR A 47 -19.95 4.02 -12.48
C TYR A 47 -19.66 5.52 -12.67
N LEU A 48 -18.40 5.93 -12.65
CA LEU A 48 -18.01 7.33 -12.81
C LEU A 48 -18.35 7.87 -14.20
N LEU A 49 -18.14 7.07 -15.27
CA LEU A 49 -18.57 7.44 -16.63
C LEU A 49 -20.06 7.74 -16.69
N ALA A 50 -20.89 6.86 -16.10
CA ALA A 50 -22.34 7.06 -16.05
C ALA A 50 -22.74 8.30 -15.24
N ARG A 51 -22.07 8.54 -14.10
CA ARG A 51 -22.35 9.73 -13.25
C ARG A 51 -21.95 11.02 -13.95
N PHE A 52 -20.78 11.09 -14.59
CA PHE A 52 -20.33 12.27 -15.33
C PHE A 52 -21.23 12.58 -16.52
N GLY A 53 -21.66 11.56 -17.26
CA GLY A 53 -22.68 11.74 -18.30
C GLY A 53 -24.02 12.25 -17.75
N GLY A 54 -24.47 11.71 -16.62
CA GLY A 54 -25.69 12.14 -15.93
C GLY A 54 -25.63 13.57 -15.40
N TYR A 55 -24.45 14.11 -15.12
CA TYR A 55 -24.24 15.51 -14.75
C TYR A 55 -24.19 16.45 -15.98
N GLY A 56 -24.28 15.91 -17.20
CA GLY A 56 -24.22 16.71 -18.43
C GLY A 56 -22.81 17.20 -18.79
N LEU A 57 -21.77 16.58 -18.23
CA LEU A 57 -20.38 16.87 -18.60
C LEU A 57 -20.12 16.42 -20.05
N GLN A 58 -19.21 17.11 -20.72
CA GLN A 58 -18.82 16.83 -22.10
C GLN A 58 -17.56 15.96 -22.16
N ASN A 59 -17.31 15.34 -23.31
CA ASN A 59 -16.11 14.53 -23.59
C ASN A 59 -15.82 13.47 -22.50
N VAL A 60 -16.90 12.89 -21.94
CA VAL A 60 -16.78 11.85 -20.90
C VAL A 60 -16.12 10.62 -21.50
N ALA A 61 -14.93 10.28 -21.03
CA ALA A 61 -14.12 9.19 -21.57
C ALA A 61 -13.33 8.43 -20.49
N ALA A 62 -12.96 7.20 -20.82
CA ALA A 62 -11.97 6.43 -20.09
C ALA A 62 -10.68 6.41 -20.89
N GLU A 63 -9.60 6.98 -20.35
CA GLU A 63 -8.28 7.01 -20.95
C GLU A 63 -7.43 5.86 -20.41
N PRO A 64 -7.18 4.82 -21.22
CA PRO A 64 -6.40 3.66 -20.77
C PRO A 64 -4.91 3.99 -20.70
N PHE A 65 -4.22 3.38 -19.75
CA PHE A 65 -2.76 3.38 -19.67
C PHE A 65 -2.24 2.04 -19.15
N GLU A 66 -1.08 1.64 -19.64
CA GLU A 66 -0.42 0.40 -19.21
C GLU A 66 0.25 0.59 -17.84
N MET A 67 0.08 -0.41 -16.99
CA MET A 67 0.78 -0.49 -15.71
C MET A 67 0.88 -1.93 -15.21
N THR A 68 1.61 -2.13 -14.12
CA THR A 68 1.66 -3.42 -13.44
C THR A 68 0.50 -3.53 -12.45
N GLY A 69 -0.43 -4.43 -12.71
CA GLY A 69 -1.43 -4.87 -11.76
C GLY A 69 -0.80 -5.76 -10.67
N TRP A 70 -1.41 -5.77 -9.49
CA TRP A 70 -0.98 -6.61 -8.38
C TRP A 70 -2.17 -7.06 -7.54
N THR A 71 -2.16 -8.34 -7.15
CA THR A 71 -3.12 -8.88 -6.18
C THR A 71 -2.43 -9.37 -4.93
N ARG A 72 -3.07 -9.12 -3.79
CA ARG A 72 -2.59 -9.60 -2.49
C ARG A 72 -2.96 -11.06 -2.33
N GLY A 73 -1.93 -11.91 -2.21
CA GLY A 73 -2.10 -13.27 -1.75
C GLY A 73 -2.02 -13.37 -0.22
N GLY A 74 -2.04 -14.59 0.29
CA GLY A 74 -1.77 -14.84 1.70
C GLY A 74 -0.36 -14.38 2.10
N ALA A 75 -0.20 -14.05 3.39
CA ALA A 75 1.12 -13.84 3.99
C ALA A 75 1.20 -14.56 5.32
N VAL A 76 2.33 -15.18 5.58
CA VAL A 76 2.64 -15.87 6.85
C VAL A 76 4.02 -15.41 7.31
N LEU A 77 4.08 -14.93 8.53
CA LEU A 77 5.31 -14.70 9.28
C LEU A 77 5.30 -15.63 10.49
N SER A 78 6.23 -16.58 10.54
CA SER A 78 6.37 -17.49 11.66
C SER A 78 7.75 -17.36 12.27
N ALA A 79 7.84 -17.10 13.58
CA ALA A 79 9.09 -16.99 14.30
C ALA A 79 9.33 -18.22 15.18
N LEU A 80 10.58 -18.69 15.24
CA LEU A 80 10.96 -19.81 16.11
C LEU A 80 11.20 -19.31 17.54
N VAL A 81 10.21 -19.45 18.39
CA VAL A 81 10.23 -18.97 19.79
C VAL A 81 10.34 -20.16 20.73
N GLN A 82 11.38 -20.18 21.54
CA GLN A 82 11.65 -21.29 22.48
C GLN A 82 11.61 -22.69 21.81
N GLY A 83 12.12 -22.77 20.57
CA GLY A 83 12.15 -24.01 19.81
C GLY A 83 10.85 -24.42 19.11
N ALA A 84 9.78 -23.63 19.22
CA ALA A 84 8.51 -23.88 18.55
C ALA A 84 8.15 -22.75 17.56
N PRO A 85 7.59 -23.05 16.39
CA PRO A 85 7.10 -22.05 15.46
C PRO A 85 5.88 -21.33 16.05
N ARG A 86 5.87 -20.01 15.93
CA ARG A 86 4.76 -19.15 16.32
C ARG A 86 4.38 -18.24 15.17
N ASP A 87 3.18 -18.41 14.66
CA ASP A 87 2.63 -17.56 13.63
C ASP A 87 2.24 -16.19 14.19
N LEU A 88 2.58 -15.15 13.44
CA LEU A 88 2.39 -13.75 13.82
C LEU A 88 1.57 -13.04 12.72
N PRO A 89 0.61 -12.19 13.12
CA PRO A 89 -0.15 -11.41 12.16
C PRO A 89 0.75 -10.55 11.27
N CYS A 90 0.58 -10.69 9.96
CA CYS A 90 1.26 -9.87 8.95
C CYS A 90 0.37 -9.69 7.72
N LEU A 91 0.72 -8.73 6.88
CA LEU A 91 0.01 -8.42 5.65
C LEU A 91 1.01 -8.26 4.50
N ALA A 92 0.83 -8.95 3.37
CA ALA A 92 1.65 -8.72 2.18
C ALA A 92 1.58 -7.26 1.75
N LEU A 93 2.72 -6.61 1.55
CA LEU A 93 2.77 -5.24 1.06
C LEU A 93 2.56 -5.21 -0.47
N PRO A 94 1.74 -4.27 -1.00
CA PRO A 94 1.54 -4.11 -2.42
C PRO A 94 2.86 -4.03 -3.20
N GLY A 95 2.95 -4.80 -4.29
CA GLY A 95 4.16 -4.95 -5.08
C GLY A 95 5.15 -5.99 -4.57
N SER A 96 4.95 -6.55 -3.38
CA SER A 96 5.77 -7.69 -2.93
C SER A 96 5.65 -8.85 -3.89
N PRO A 97 6.76 -9.47 -4.33
CA PRO A 97 6.72 -10.70 -5.13
C PRO A 97 6.18 -11.85 -4.27
N ALA A 98 5.68 -12.89 -4.94
CA ALA A 98 5.50 -14.18 -4.29
C ALA A 98 6.87 -14.78 -3.92
N GLY A 99 6.92 -15.44 -2.77
CA GLY A 99 8.16 -16.11 -2.33
C GLY A 99 8.06 -16.63 -0.93
N GLU A 100 8.97 -17.53 -0.63
CA GLU A 100 9.14 -18.10 0.70
C GLU A 100 10.61 -18.13 1.07
N LEU A 101 10.92 -17.76 2.28
CA LEU A 101 12.27 -17.81 2.82
C LEU A 101 12.28 -18.08 4.32
N GLU A 102 13.38 -18.58 4.81
CA GLU A 102 13.69 -18.70 6.24
C GLU A 102 15.07 -18.08 6.50
N ALA A 103 15.12 -17.11 7.40
CA ALA A 103 16.35 -16.43 7.78
C ALA A 103 16.26 -15.89 9.21
N GLU A 104 17.38 -15.44 9.73
CA GLU A 104 17.35 -14.67 10.97
C GLU A 104 16.79 -13.27 10.74
N LEU A 105 16.13 -12.74 11.76
CA LEU A 105 15.58 -11.41 11.77
C LEU A 105 16.59 -10.41 12.35
N VAL A 106 16.78 -9.29 11.69
CA VAL A 106 17.61 -8.17 12.13
C VAL A 106 16.78 -6.90 12.25
N ASP A 107 16.87 -6.25 13.40
CA ASP A 107 16.17 -4.98 13.64
C ASP A 107 17.06 -3.79 13.25
N VAL A 108 16.56 -2.93 12.40
CA VAL A 108 17.22 -1.70 11.93
C VAL A 108 16.53 -0.43 12.44
N GLY A 109 15.76 -0.54 13.52
CA GLY A 109 15.09 0.60 14.14
C GLY A 109 14.16 1.33 13.17
N MET A 110 14.38 2.62 12.97
CA MET A 110 13.64 3.44 12.01
C MET A 110 14.12 3.24 10.56
N GLY A 111 15.18 2.49 10.32
CA GLY A 111 15.74 2.23 8.99
C GLY A 111 16.40 3.45 8.34
N THR A 112 16.98 4.34 9.14
CA THR A 112 17.82 5.45 8.67
C THR A 112 19.12 4.93 8.07
N ALA A 113 19.82 5.76 7.30
CA ALA A 113 21.15 5.40 6.78
C ALA A 113 22.13 5.04 7.91
N ALA A 114 22.15 5.83 8.99
CA ALA A 114 23.02 5.60 10.14
C ALA A 114 22.72 4.26 10.85
N GLU A 115 21.44 3.90 10.99
CA GLU A 115 21.08 2.60 11.60
C GLU A 115 21.49 1.42 10.71
N TYR A 116 21.36 1.54 9.38
CA TYR A 116 21.88 0.52 8.46
C TYR A 116 23.41 0.43 8.49
N GLU A 117 24.12 1.55 8.57
CA GLU A 117 25.58 1.59 8.73
C GLU A 117 26.03 0.95 10.05
N GLN A 118 25.31 1.21 11.13
CA GLN A 118 25.59 0.61 12.45
C GLN A 118 25.41 -0.90 12.46
N VAL A 119 24.38 -1.41 11.78
CA VAL A 119 24.12 -2.85 11.66
C VAL A 119 25.10 -3.50 10.65
N GLY A 120 25.49 -2.76 9.63
CA GLY A 120 26.49 -3.17 8.64
C GLY A 120 26.15 -4.47 7.92
N ASP A 121 27.13 -5.33 7.74
CA ASP A 121 27.00 -6.60 7.01
C ASP A 121 26.04 -7.62 7.66
N ALA A 122 25.62 -7.39 8.90
CA ALA A 122 24.65 -8.27 9.57
C ALA A 122 23.26 -8.26 8.92
N VAL A 123 22.96 -7.31 8.03
CA VAL A 123 21.73 -7.27 7.22
C VAL A 123 21.74 -8.34 6.12
N ARG A 124 22.91 -8.67 5.58
CA ARG A 124 23.03 -9.59 4.44
C ARG A 124 22.47 -10.97 4.77
N GLY A 125 21.56 -11.46 3.91
CA GLY A 125 20.95 -12.77 4.07
C GLY A 125 19.91 -12.86 5.19
N LYS A 126 19.43 -11.74 5.71
CA LYS A 126 18.47 -11.68 6.83
C LYS A 126 17.08 -11.15 6.39
N ILE A 127 16.13 -11.27 7.31
CA ILE A 127 14.86 -10.55 7.25
C ILE A 127 15.01 -9.25 8.04
N VAL A 128 14.90 -8.12 7.38
CA VAL A 128 14.98 -6.81 8.03
C VAL A 128 13.64 -6.47 8.70
N LEU A 129 13.69 -6.01 9.95
CA LEU A 129 12.58 -5.39 10.67
C LEU A 129 12.86 -3.89 10.82
N ALA A 130 11.93 -3.05 10.38
CA ALA A 130 11.98 -1.59 10.55
C ALA A 130 10.67 -1.03 11.07
N ASP A 131 10.70 0.17 11.69
CA ASP A 131 9.48 0.93 12.01
C ASP A 131 9.01 1.79 10.85
N ALA A 132 7.73 2.17 10.84
CA ALA A 132 7.18 3.14 9.88
C ALA A 132 7.66 4.57 10.14
N ALA A 133 8.13 4.90 11.36
CA ALA A 133 8.68 6.21 11.69
C ALA A 133 9.97 6.52 10.92
N GLY A 134 10.33 7.80 10.81
CA GLY A 134 11.55 8.24 10.14
C GLY A 134 11.44 8.26 8.61
N PRO A 135 12.43 7.77 7.86
CA PRO A 135 12.44 7.80 6.40
C PRO A 135 11.22 7.12 5.77
N HIS A 136 10.89 7.49 4.54
CA HIS A 136 9.79 6.83 3.83
C HIS A 136 10.06 5.32 3.65
N ARG A 137 8.99 4.51 3.70
CA ARG A 137 9.07 3.03 3.60
C ARG A 137 9.91 2.56 2.41
N LEU A 138 9.77 3.19 1.24
CA LEU A 138 10.53 2.80 0.04
C LEU A 138 12.03 3.02 0.18
N GLU A 139 12.48 4.05 0.91
CA GLU A 139 13.90 4.27 1.19
C GLU A 139 14.47 3.16 2.07
N LYS A 140 13.75 2.77 3.13
CA LYS A 140 14.15 1.66 4.01
C LYS A 140 14.23 0.36 3.26
N TYR A 141 13.23 0.11 2.42
CA TYR A 141 13.18 -1.06 1.55
C TYR A 141 14.34 -1.09 0.55
N ALA A 142 14.61 0.04 -0.10
CA ALA A 142 15.75 0.15 -1.01
C ALA A 142 17.09 -0.12 -0.30
N ARG A 143 17.27 0.42 0.93
CA ARG A 143 18.44 0.14 1.75
C ARG A 143 18.55 -1.35 2.11
N ALA A 144 17.43 -1.99 2.49
CA ALA A 144 17.40 -3.43 2.76
C ALA A 144 17.84 -4.24 1.53
N CYS A 145 17.30 -3.94 0.35
CA CYS A 145 17.68 -4.58 -0.90
C CYS A 145 19.19 -4.38 -1.20
N HIS A 146 19.67 -3.15 -1.08
CA HIS A 146 21.08 -2.81 -1.33
C HIS A 146 22.03 -3.53 -0.37
N ALA A 147 21.64 -3.65 0.92
CA ALA A 147 22.41 -4.37 1.94
C ALA A 147 22.33 -5.91 1.79
N GLY A 148 21.56 -6.42 0.82
CA GLY A 148 21.46 -7.86 0.54
C GLY A 148 20.53 -8.61 1.50
N ALA A 149 19.50 -7.95 2.04
CA ALA A 149 18.44 -8.62 2.78
C ALA A 149 17.67 -9.60 1.88
N LEU A 150 17.12 -10.66 2.47
CA LEU A 150 16.26 -11.63 1.78
C LEU A 150 14.76 -11.29 1.93
N GLY A 151 14.39 -10.58 2.98
CA GLY A 151 13.01 -10.18 3.26
C GLY A 151 12.95 -8.88 4.04
N PHE A 152 11.77 -8.24 4.01
CA PHE A 152 11.54 -6.96 4.65
C PHE A 152 10.22 -6.96 5.42
N ALA A 153 10.27 -6.56 6.67
CA ALA A 153 9.10 -6.36 7.52
C ALA A 153 9.10 -4.91 8.03
N VAL A 154 7.99 -4.21 7.86
CA VAL A 154 7.85 -2.85 8.37
C VAL A 154 6.62 -2.75 9.27
N ALA A 155 6.82 -2.19 10.46
CA ALA A 155 5.81 -2.14 11.50
C ALA A 155 5.15 -0.76 11.62
N ASN A 156 3.83 -0.77 11.84
CA ASN A 156 3.12 0.43 12.22
C ASN A 156 3.66 0.97 13.56
N THR A 157 3.52 2.27 13.76
CA THR A 157 3.86 2.94 15.03
C THR A 157 2.63 3.26 15.89
N GLN A 158 1.43 3.02 15.34
CA GLN A 158 0.19 3.19 16.07
C GLN A 158 -0.21 1.87 16.74
N PRO A 159 -0.61 1.89 18.02
CA PRO A 159 -1.09 0.71 18.72
C PRO A 159 -2.48 0.25 18.21
N GLY A 160 -2.91 -0.96 18.59
CA GLY A 160 -4.24 -1.47 18.28
C GLY A 160 -4.24 -2.57 17.23
N MET A 161 -3.15 -3.30 17.07
CA MET A 161 -2.99 -4.37 16.07
C MET A 161 -3.25 -3.92 14.63
N LEU A 162 -2.97 -2.65 14.35
CA LEU A 162 -3.12 -2.05 13.02
C LEU A 162 -1.91 -2.41 12.15
N MET A 163 -2.10 -3.30 11.19
CA MET A 163 -1.04 -3.67 10.25
C MET A 163 -0.73 -2.54 9.28
N LEU A 164 0.55 -2.29 9.05
CA LEU A 164 0.98 -1.33 8.04
C LEU A 164 0.70 -1.86 6.64
N THR A 165 0.29 -0.98 5.73
CA THR A 165 0.20 -1.27 4.29
C THR A 165 0.86 -0.17 3.46
N GLY A 166 1.09 -0.44 2.19
CA GLY A 166 1.64 0.50 1.23
C GLY A 166 2.65 -0.17 0.28
N SER A 167 2.83 0.38 -0.92
CA SER A 167 3.61 -0.20 -2.00
C SER A 167 5.11 -0.34 -1.66
N LEU A 168 5.73 -1.40 -2.21
CA LEU A 168 7.18 -1.65 -2.24
C LEU A 168 7.80 -1.43 -3.62
N SER A 169 7.05 -0.91 -4.59
CA SER A 169 7.57 -0.68 -5.95
C SER A 169 8.73 0.33 -5.93
N LEU A 170 9.86 -0.05 -6.49
CA LEU A 170 11.02 0.80 -6.73
C LEU A 170 11.10 1.11 -8.23
N GLY A 171 10.20 1.97 -8.71
CA GLY A 171 10.04 2.28 -10.14
C GLY A 171 9.01 1.39 -10.82
N ASN A 172 9.21 1.03 -12.10
CA ASN A 172 8.22 0.33 -12.93
C ASN A 172 8.33 -1.22 -12.87
N GLY A 173 9.22 -1.77 -12.06
CA GLY A 173 9.42 -3.21 -11.93
C GLY A 173 8.82 -3.81 -10.66
N PRO A 174 8.77 -5.15 -10.56
CA PRO A 174 8.41 -5.83 -9.33
C PRO A 174 9.42 -5.54 -8.22
N ALA A 175 8.96 -5.57 -6.98
CA ALA A 175 9.84 -5.43 -5.83
C ALA A 175 10.86 -6.59 -5.76
N PRO A 176 12.15 -6.34 -5.48
CA PRO A 176 13.20 -7.36 -5.53
C PRO A 176 13.09 -8.46 -4.47
N ILE A 177 12.60 -8.14 -3.28
CA ILE A 177 12.48 -9.07 -2.15
C ILE A 177 11.07 -9.03 -1.56
N VAL A 178 10.66 -10.12 -0.93
CA VAL A 178 9.36 -10.21 -0.26
C VAL A 178 9.26 -9.23 0.90
N GLY A 179 8.07 -8.64 1.07
CA GLY A 179 7.85 -7.67 2.14
C GLY A 179 6.48 -7.74 2.75
N VAL A 180 6.44 -7.56 4.07
CA VAL A 180 5.20 -7.56 4.86
C VAL A 180 5.08 -6.34 5.75
N GLY A 181 3.84 -5.92 5.98
CA GLY A 181 3.47 -4.96 6.99
C GLY A 181 3.06 -5.66 8.28
N LEU A 182 3.47 -5.11 9.40
CA LEU A 182 3.20 -5.59 10.75
C LEU A 182 2.45 -4.55 11.56
N ALA A 183 1.77 -5.01 12.61
CA ALA A 183 1.31 -4.16 13.69
C ALA A 183 2.48 -3.81 14.63
N GLN A 184 2.34 -2.71 15.37
CA GLN A 184 3.32 -2.29 16.37
C GLN A 184 3.60 -3.40 17.39
N GLU A 185 2.56 -4.04 17.89
CA GLU A 185 2.64 -5.08 18.92
C GLU A 185 3.40 -6.32 18.43
N THR A 186 3.22 -6.69 17.16
CA THR A 186 3.96 -7.78 16.52
C THR A 186 5.47 -7.45 16.47
N ALA A 187 5.82 -6.23 16.05
CA ALA A 187 7.22 -5.81 16.01
C ALA A 187 7.84 -5.73 17.41
N GLN A 188 7.12 -5.19 18.39
CA GLN A 188 7.58 -5.16 19.78
C GLN A 188 7.82 -6.58 20.34
N PHE A 189 6.95 -7.53 19.99
CA PHE A 189 7.17 -8.93 20.35
C PHE A 189 8.45 -9.47 19.72
N LEU A 190 8.64 -9.30 18.41
CA LEU A 190 9.84 -9.75 17.68
C LEU A 190 11.11 -9.13 18.29
N ARG A 191 11.14 -7.84 18.57
CA ARG A 191 12.25 -7.13 19.22
C ARG A 191 12.59 -7.68 20.60
N ARG A 192 11.59 -8.08 21.39
CA ARG A 192 11.86 -8.74 22.68
C ARG A 192 12.53 -10.09 22.48
N GLN A 193 12.17 -10.83 21.43
CA GLN A 193 12.80 -12.11 21.13
C GLN A 193 14.23 -11.94 20.62
N THR A 194 14.50 -10.97 19.72
CA THR A 194 15.87 -10.73 19.21
C THR A 194 16.85 -10.30 20.30
N ARG A 195 16.38 -9.66 21.38
CA ARG A 195 17.25 -9.35 22.54
C ARG A 195 17.65 -10.57 23.36
N GLN A 196 16.99 -11.69 23.21
CA GLN A 196 17.30 -12.94 23.89
C GLN A 196 18.27 -13.82 23.08
N GLY A 197 18.52 -13.48 21.81
CA GLY A 197 19.41 -14.20 20.91
C GLY A 197 18.98 -14.10 19.45
N ALA A 198 19.64 -14.84 18.58
CA ALA A 198 19.30 -14.91 17.17
C ALA A 198 17.88 -15.48 16.99
N LEU A 199 17.01 -14.75 16.32
CA LEU A 199 15.62 -15.14 16.05
C LEU A 199 15.45 -15.57 14.59
N ARG A 200 15.26 -16.86 14.35
CA ARG A 200 14.90 -17.37 13.03
C ARG A 200 13.42 -17.15 12.76
N ALA A 201 13.11 -16.72 11.55
CA ALA A 201 11.75 -16.54 11.09
C ALA A 201 11.57 -17.05 9.66
N ARG A 202 10.41 -17.62 9.38
CA ARG A 202 9.92 -17.96 8.04
C ARG A 202 8.97 -16.90 7.57
N LEU A 203 9.16 -16.43 6.35
CA LEU A 203 8.31 -15.45 5.69
C LEU A 203 7.82 -16.05 4.37
N SER A 204 6.50 -16.11 4.19
CA SER A 204 5.86 -16.56 2.95
C SER A 204 4.85 -15.50 2.49
N VAL A 205 4.92 -15.15 1.21
CA VAL A 205 4.01 -14.18 0.56
C VAL A 205 3.53 -14.76 -0.76
N GLY A 206 2.22 -14.72 -1.00
CA GLY A 206 1.56 -15.28 -2.18
C GLY A 206 1.05 -14.25 -3.19
N GLY A 207 1.53 -13.00 -3.16
CA GLY A 207 1.11 -11.94 -4.09
C GLY A 207 1.46 -12.27 -5.55
N ALA A 208 0.68 -11.75 -6.50
CA ALA A 208 0.95 -11.90 -7.93
C ALA A 208 0.91 -10.56 -8.63
N SER A 209 1.83 -10.36 -9.60
CA SER A 209 1.88 -9.19 -10.47
C SER A 209 1.68 -9.60 -11.92
N TRP A 210 1.04 -8.75 -12.73
CA TRP A 210 0.83 -8.97 -14.17
C TRP A 210 0.84 -7.64 -14.92
N PRO A 211 1.21 -7.63 -16.23
CA PRO A 211 0.96 -6.49 -17.10
C PRO A 211 -0.54 -6.26 -17.21
N GLY A 212 -1.00 -5.04 -16.99
CA GLY A 212 -2.42 -4.70 -17.00
C GLY A 212 -2.67 -3.32 -17.56
N VAL A 213 -3.95 -2.96 -17.67
CA VAL A 213 -4.42 -1.66 -18.15
C VAL A 213 -5.33 -1.06 -17.09
N ALA A 214 -4.96 0.09 -16.58
CA ALA A 214 -5.82 0.93 -15.75
C ALA A 214 -6.40 2.09 -16.58
N ARG A 215 -7.31 2.88 -16.00
CA ARG A 215 -8.01 3.95 -16.72
C ARG A 215 -8.12 5.20 -15.88
N ASN A 216 -7.84 6.35 -16.48
CA ASN A 216 -8.29 7.63 -15.97
C ASN A 216 -9.71 7.90 -16.50
N ILE A 217 -10.62 8.31 -15.64
CA ILE A 217 -11.95 8.75 -16.06
C ILE A 217 -11.91 10.26 -16.12
N VAL A 218 -12.16 10.80 -17.31
CA VAL A 218 -12.06 12.22 -17.62
C VAL A 218 -13.39 12.76 -18.15
N ALA A 219 -13.65 14.03 -17.89
CA ALA A 219 -14.78 14.76 -18.44
C ALA A 219 -14.48 16.25 -18.44
N GLU A 220 -15.19 17.01 -19.23
CA GLU A 220 -15.01 18.45 -19.39
C GLU A 220 -16.27 19.22 -19.00
N LEU A 221 -16.08 20.31 -18.30
CA LEU A 221 -17.08 21.36 -18.11
C LEU A 221 -16.57 22.61 -18.88
N PRO A 222 -17.07 22.87 -20.09
CA PRO A 222 -16.61 24.01 -20.88
C PRO A 222 -16.86 25.32 -20.17
N GLY A 223 -15.87 26.21 -20.20
CA GLY A 223 -16.05 27.59 -19.80
C GLY A 223 -16.97 28.35 -20.75
N THR A 224 -17.45 29.51 -20.33
CA THR A 224 -18.26 30.41 -21.16
C THR A 224 -17.41 31.33 -22.04
N ASP A 225 -16.12 31.43 -21.78
CA ASP A 225 -15.17 32.20 -22.57
C ASP A 225 -14.39 31.31 -23.53
N PRO A 226 -14.62 31.37 -24.86
CA PRO A 226 -13.92 30.53 -25.84
C PRO A 226 -12.46 30.90 -26.04
N ALA A 227 -11.98 32.00 -25.43
CA ALA A 227 -10.60 32.49 -25.50
C ALA A 227 -9.79 32.18 -24.22
N ALA A 228 -10.38 31.50 -23.21
CA ALA A 228 -9.75 31.17 -21.93
C ALA A 228 -9.01 29.84 -21.98
#